data_25581c3d180a142f60c959b96106fa31
#
_entry.id   25581c3d180a142f60c959b96106fa31
#
_cell.length_a   1.000
_cell.length_b   1.000
_cell.length_c   1.000
_cell.angle_alpha   90.00
_cell.angle_beta   90.00
_cell.angle_gamma   90.00
#
_symmetry.space_group_name_H-M   'P 1'
#
loop_
_entity.id
_entity.type
_entity.pdbx_description
1 polymer ?
#
loop_
_entity_poly.entity_id
_entity_poly.type
_entity_poly.pdbx_seq_one_letter_code
_entity_poly.pdbx_strand_id
1 'polypeptide(L)'
;DNCNLINFKLNELTKKHPNLDAYIIGIIRGDKFLIPKKNDDIRKEDKIYVIINSSQMSQTLEAFGHNEKVSKKILIVGGGNIGFNLAKNLEESLDAARVKIVEKSKDRSEFLANELNNTIIINGNGLDEEVLVEANLEEAETVLALTNDDEDNLMVSVLVEKFAKDDNKVDDKRTMALINKPNYSLLQNSLKIDDL
;
A
#
# COMPACT_ATOMS: atom_id res chain seq x y z
N ASP A 1 14.17 9.32 2.25
CA ASP A 1 14.63 10.23 1.17
C ASP A 1 16.04 9.90 0.64
N ASN A 2 16.30 8.64 0.34
CA ASN A 2 17.59 8.17 -0.18
C ASN A 2 17.59 8.04 -1.72
N CYS A 3 16.79 8.85 -2.44
CA CYS A 3 16.75 8.78 -3.90
C CYS A 3 18.05 9.32 -4.50
N ASN A 4 18.85 8.43 -5.08
CA ASN A 4 20.13 8.77 -5.73
C ASN A 4 19.95 9.57 -7.04
N LEU A 5 18.71 9.83 -7.45
CA LEU A 5 18.38 10.52 -8.70
C LEU A 5 17.98 11.98 -8.49
N ILE A 6 17.98 12.48 -7.25
CA ILE A 6 17.74 13.90 -6.96
C ILE A 6 18.84 14.74 -7.58
N ASN A 7 18.45 15.81 -8.28
CA ASN A 7 19.31 16.73 -9.04
C ASN A 7 19.95 16.14 -10.31
N PHE A 8 19.61 14.91 -10.70
CA PHE A 8 20.02 14.37 -11.99
C PHE A 8 19.09 14.86 -13.11
N LYS A 9 19.67 15.16 -14.26
CA LYS A 9 18.90 15.42 -15.46
C LYS A 9 18.37 14.13 -16.06
N LEU A 10 17.18 14.19 -16.64
CA LEU A 10 16.53 13.00 -17.18
C LEU A 10 17.34 12.31 -18.31
N ASN A 11 18.12 13.07 -19.06
CA ASN A 11 19.03 12.50 -20.09
C ASN A 11 20.22 11.72 -19.48
N GLU A 12 20.53 11.92 -18.21
CA GLU A 12 21.61 11.22 -17.49
C GLU A 12 21.13 9.90 -16.89
N LEU A 13 19.81 9.79 -16.62
CA LEU A 13 19.20 8.56 -16.12
C LEU A 13 19.42 7.38 -17.05
N THR A 14 19.18 7.56 -18.34
CA THR A 14 19.39 6.53 -19.38
C THR A 14 20.88 6.11 -19.47
N LYS A 15 21.81 7.03 -19.19
CA LYS A 15 23.24 6.72 -19.19
C LYS A 15 23.65 5.94 -17.94
N LYS A 16 23.08 6.29 -16.79
CA LYS A 16 23.39 5.67 -15.49
C LYS A 16 22.73 4.29 -15.34
N HIS A 17 21.55 4.13 -15.90
CA HIS A 17 20.77 2.91 -15.88
C HIS A 17 20.36 2.48 -17.31
N PRO A 18 21.32 2.08 -18.17
CA PRO A 18 21.08 1.82 -19.60
C PRO A 18 20.14 0.63 -19.86
N ASN A 19 20.00 -0.27 -18.89
CA ASN A 19 19.17 -1.47 -19.00
C ASN A 19 17.78 -1.28 -18.35
N LEU A 20 17.49 -0.09 -17.84
CA LEU A 20 16.21 0.19 -17.19
C LEU A 20 15.19 0.65 -18.25
N ASP A 21 14.19 -0.19 -18.48
CA ASP A 21 13.07 0.13 -19.39
C ASP A 21 11.99 0.90 -18.62
N ALA A 22 12.32 2.15 -18.29
CA ALA A 22 11.49 3.05 -17.49
C ALA A 22 11.39 4.43 -18.14
N TYR A 23 10.17 4.93 -18.27
CA TYR A 23 9.86 6.22 -18.90
C TYR A 23 9.13 7.12 -17.91
N ILE A 24 9.73 8.26 -17.57
CA ILE A 24 9.06 9.28 -16.75
C ILE A 24 8.12 10.06 -17.65
N ILE A 25 6.81 9.95 -17.38
CA ILE A 25 5.76 10.57 -18.18
C ILE A 25 5.19 11.86 -17.58
N GLY A 26 5.41 12.08 -16.28
CA GLY A 26 4.92 13.25 -15.57
C GLY A 26 5.69 13.50 -14.29
N ILE A 27 5.74 14.77 -13.89
CA ILE A 27 6.30 15.22 -12.60
C ILE A 27 5.28 16.18 -11.99
N ILE A 28 4.87 15.92 -10.75
CA ILE A 28 4.15 16.92 -9.94
C ILE A 28 5.16 17.56 -9.01
N ARG A 29 5.33 18.88 -9.17
CA ARG A 29 6.20 19.72 -8.36
C ARG A 29 5.37 20.79 -7.67
N GLY A 30 5.19 20.66 -6.35
CA GLY A 30 4.16 21.41 -5.63
C GLY A 30 2.78 21.10 -6.24
N ASP A 31 2.05 22.15 -6.67
CA ASP A 31 0.72 21.99 -7.28
C ASP A 31 0.74 21.96 -8.82
N LYS A 32 1.92 21.86 -9.44
CA LYS A 32 2.06 21.92 -10.89
C LYS A 32 2.41 20.56 -11.49
N PHE A 33 1.59 20.14 -12.47
CA PHE A 33 1.92 19.01 -13.33
C PHE A 33 2.83 19.46 -14.48
N LEU A 34 3.95 18.78 -14.64
CA LEU A 34 4.96 19.06 -15.68
C LEU A 34 5.10 17.83 -16.58
N ILE A 35 5.11 18.05 -17.90
CA ILE A 35 5.52 17.03 -18.85
C ILE A 35 7.04 17.11 -18.97
N PRO A 36 7.78 16.07 -18.59
CA PRO A 36 9.23 16.11 -18.47
C PRO A 36 9.92 16.23 -19.83
N LYS A 37 10.97 17.04 -19.87
CA LYS A 37 11.87 17.19 -21.02
C LYS A 37 13.24 16.64 -20.70
N LYS A 38 14.04 16.29 -21.70
CA LYS A 38 15.37 15.66 -21.54
C LYS A 38 16.32 16.39 -20.57
N ASN A 39 16.20 17.71 -20.47
CA ASN A 39 17.08 18.54 -19.63
C ASN A 39 16.47 18.90 -18.28
N ASP A 40 15.26 18.45 -17.99
CA ASP A 40 14.65 18.67 -16.68
C ASP A 40 15.33 17.80 -15.62
N ASP A 41 15.36 18.31 -14.41
CA ASP A 41 15.90 17.64 -13.21
C ASP A 41 14.78 17.09 -12.33
N ILE A 42 15.10 16.02 -11.61
CA ILE A 42 14.27 15.51 -10.52
C ILE A 42 14.67 16.24 -9.25
N ARG A 43 13.68 16.74 -8.49
CA ARG A 43 13.91 17.45 -7.23
C ARG A 43 13.33 16.68 -6.06
N LYS A 44 13.83 17.01 -4.87
CA LYS A 44 13.23 16.52 -3.63
C LYS A 44 11.75 16.91 -3.58
N GLU A 45 10.90 16.01 -3.11
CA GLU A 45 9.44 16.15 -3.00
C GLU A 45 8.68 16.16 -4.34
N ASP A 46 9.35 15.96 -5.48
CA ASP A 46 8.64 15.71 -6.72
C ASP A 46 7.90 14.36 -6.66
N LYS A 47 6.61 14.34 -7.05
CA LYS A 47 5.91 13.09 -7.35
C LYS A 47 6.11 12.75 -8.82
N ILE A 48 6.69 11.59 -9.11
CA ILE A 48 7.05 11.17 -10.47
C ILE A 48 6.11 10.06 -10.93
N TYR A 49 5.60 10.21 -12.15
CA TYR A 49 4.84 9.16 -12.84
C TYR A 49 5.76 8.45 -13.81
N VAL A 50 5.90 7.14 -13.61
CA VAL A 50 6.82 6.31 -14.42
C VAL A 50 6.05 5.15 -15.03
N ILE A 51 6.26 4.93 -16.34
CA ILE A 51 5.85 3.69 -17.01
C ILE A 51 7.06 2.76 -17.02
N ILE A 52 6.86 1.53 -16.60
CA ILE A 52 7.91 0.53 -16.50
C ILE A 52 7.46 -0.82 -17.06
N ASN A 53 8.42 -1.64 -17.42
CA ASN A 53 8.17 -3.05 -17.63
C ASN A 53 7.96 -3.72 -16.26
N SER A 54 6.87 -4.47 -16.08
CA SER A 54 6.53 -5.12 -14.81
C SER A 54 7.64 -6.07 -14.31
N SER A 55 8.38 -6.71 -15.21
CA SER A 55 9.52 -7.57 -14.86
C SER A 55 10.70 -6.80 -14.24
N GLN A 56 10.76 -5.48 -14.40
CA GLN A 56 11.81 -4.60 -13.87
C GLN A 56 11.32 -3.72 -12.71
N MET A 57 10.16 -4.03 -12.12
CA MET A 57 9.57 -3.25 -11.04
C MET A 57 10.56 -3.02 -9.89
N SER A 58 11.10 -4.09 -9.32
CA SER A 58 12.01 -4.03 -8.18
C SER A 58 13.28 -3.24 -8.51
N GLN A 59 13.86 -3.47 -9.70
CA GLN A 59 15.06 -2.76 -10.14
C GLN A 59 14.80 -1.27 -10.35
N THR A 60 13.59 -0.93 -10.85
CA THR A 60 13.19 0.47 -11.04
C THR A 60 13.00 1.15 -9.69
N LEU A 61 12.28 0.53 -8.77
CA LEU A 61 12.08 1.06 -7.42
C LEU A 61 13.42 1.31 -6.71
N GLU A 62 14.35 0.34 -6.79
CA GLU A 62 15.70 0.49 -6.24
C GLU A 62 16.46 1.68 -6.85
N ALA A 63 16.40 1.85 -8.19
CA ALA A 63 17.03 2.98 -8.88
C ALA A 63 16.47 4.34 -8.41
N PHE A 64 15.17 4.39 -8.07
CA PHE A 64 14.52 5.58 -7.50
C PHE A 64 14.68 5.71 -5.98
N GLY A 65 15.45 4.81 -5.34
CA GLY A 65 15.74 4.86 -3.90
C GLY A 65 14.68 4.20 -3.01
N HIS A 66 13.76 3.45 -3.61
CA HIS A 66 12.76 2.66 -2.92
C HIS A 66 13.24 1.23 -2.75
N ASN A 67 13.89 0.95 -1.62
CA ASN A 67 14.38 -0.41 -1.25
C ASN A 67 13.41 -1.10 -0.28
N GLU A 68 12.13 -0.87 -0.46
CA GLU A 68 11.12 -1.40 0.43
C GLU A 68 10.97 -2.92 0.23
N LYS A 69 10.96 -3.63 1.34
CA LYS A 69 10.71 -5.07 1.33
C LYS A 69 9.25 -5.34 0.96
N VAL A 70 9.03 -6.38 0.18
CA VAL A 70 7.68 -6.86 -0.08
C VAL A 70 7.07 -7.35 1.24
N SER A 71 5.92 -6.79 1.61
CA SER A 71 5.19 -7.20 2.81
C SER A 71 4.72 -8.65 2.69
N LYS A 72 5.00 -9.43 3.72
CA LYS A 72 4.60 -10.84 3.80
C LYS A 72 3.46 -11.09 4.78
N LYS A 73 3.26 -10.20 5.75
CA LYS A 73 2.18 -10.28 6.73
C LYS A 73 1.15 -9.20 6.42
N ILE A 74 0.05 -9.61 5.84
CA ILE A 74 -0.98 -8.70 5.31
C ILE A 74 -2.28 -8.94 6.06
N LEU A 75 -2.84 -7.89 6.64
CA LEU A 75 -4.15 -7.88 7.24
C LEU A 75 -5.13 -7.10 6.34
N ILE A 76 -6.19 -7.73 5.95
CA ILE A 76 -7.29 -7.13 5.18
C ILE A 76 -8.49 -7.00 6.12
N VAL A 77 -9.04 -5.80 6.25
CA VAL A 77 -10.31 -5.55 6.95
C VAL A 77 -11.38 -5.32 5.90
N GLY A 78 -12.30 -6.28 5.80
CA GLY A 78 -13.34 -6.33 4.79
C GLY A 78 -13.12 -7.43 3.74
N GLY A 79 -13.90 -8.49 3.83
CA GLY A 79 -13.90 -9.64 2.92
C GLY A 79 -14.86 -9.51 1.74
N GLY A 80 -15.19 -8.29 1.32
CA GLY A 80 -16.00 -7.99 0.14
C GLY A 80 -15.35 -8.49 -1.15
N ASN A 81 -15.84 -8.03 -2.29
CA ASN A 81 -15.29 -8.47 -3.58
C ASN A 81 -13.83 -8.05 -3.78
N ILE A 82 -13.46 -6.84 -3.32
CA ILE A 82 -12.09 -6.35 -3.45
C ILE A 82 -11.16 -7.16 -2.54
N GLY A 83 -11.49 -7.29 -1.24
CA GLY A 83 -10.67 -8.03 -0.28
C GLY A 83 -10.51 -9.51 -0.66
N PHE A 84 -11.58 -10.15 -1.11
CA PHE A 84 -11.55 -11.54 -1.60
C PHE A 84 -10.61 -11.72 -2.79
N ASN A 85 -10.81 -10.91 -3.86
CA ASN A 85 -9.98 -11.03 -5.07
C ASN A 85 -8.52 -10.70 -4.79
N LEU A 86 -8.26 -9.72 -3.92
CA LEU A 86 -6.91 -9.39 -3.52
C LEU A 86 -6.25 -10.55 -2.76
N ALA A 87 -6.92 -11.13 -1.77
CA ALA A 87 -6.40 -12.28 -1.03
C ALA A 87 -6.10 -13.46 -1.95
N LYS A 88 -7.01 -13.77 -2.88
CA LYS A 88 -6.81 -14.83 -3.87
C LYS A 88 -5.60 -14.58 -4.76
N ASN A 89 -5.43 -13.36 -5.27
CA ASN A 89 -4.25 -13.00 -6.06
C ASN A 89 -2.94 -13.08 -5.23
N LEU A 90 -2.99 -12.72 -3.95
CA LEU A 90 -1.84 -12.81 -3.06
C LEU A 90 -1.44 -14.27 -2.78
N GLU A 91 -2.42 -15.16 -2.62
CA GLU A 91 -2.16 -16.61 -2.48
C GLU A 91 -1.47 -17.21 -3.73
N GLU A 92 -1.83 -16.71 -4.92
CA GLU A 92 -1.30 -17.23 -6.19
C GLU A 92 0.07 -16.63 -6.55
N SER A 93 0.33 -15.38 -6.16
CA SER A 93 1.48 -14.60 -6.66
C SER A 93 2.62 -14.45 -5.67
N LEU A 94 2.37 -14.60 -4.37
CA LEU A 94 3.35 -14.37 -3.31
C LEU A 94 3.58 -15.64 -2.49
N ASP A 95 4.60 -16.40 -2.85
CA ASP A 95 5.09 -17.49 -2.02
C ASP A 95 5.43 -16.99 -0.60
N ALA A 96 4.85 -17.63 0.40
CA ALA A 96 5.02 -17.31 1.83
C ALA A 96 4.33 -16.01 2.33
N ALA A 97 3.41 -15.40 1.58
CA ALA A 97 2.54 -14.38 2.15
C ALA A 97 1.58 -15.00 3.19
N ARG A 98 1.47 -14.33 4.33
CA ARG A 98 0.51 -14.66 5.39
C ARG A 98 -0.60 -13.62 5.33
N VAL A 99 -1.71 -13.98 4.72
CA VAL A 99 -2.87 -13.11 4.57
C VAL A 99 -3.90 -13.47 5.63
N LYS A 100 -4.45 -12.46 6.28
CA LYS A 100 -5.61 -12.59 7.18
C LYS A 100 -6.70 -11.64 6.69
N ILE A 101 -7.96 -12.07 6.82
CA ILE A 101 -9.13 -11.25 6.54
C ILE A 101 -9.98 -11.16 7.80
N VAL A 102 -10.31 -9.95 8.23
CA VAL A 102 -11.37 -9.69 9.21
C VAL A 102 -12.64 -9.35 8.45
N GLU A 103 -13.70 -10.13 8.69
CA GLU A 103 -15.00 -9.96 8.02
C GLU A 103 -16.14 -10.01 9.04
N LYS A 104 -17.00 -8.98 9.01
CA LYS A 104 -18.10 -8.81 9.98
C LYS A 104 -19.25 -9.79 9.76
N SER A 105 -19.56 -10.09 8.51
CA SER A 105 -20.64 -11.00 8.14
C SER A 105 -20.21 -12.45 8.32
N LYS A 106 -20.94 -13.21 9.12
CA LYS A 106 -20.67 -14.64 9.36
C LYS A 106 -20.78 -15.45 8.06
N ASP A 107 -21.86 -15.26 7.30
CA ASP A 107 -22.07 -15.99 6.05
C ASP A 107 -20.95 -15.70 5.04
N ARG A 108 -20.47 -14.44 5.00
CA ARG A 108 -19.36 -14.06 4.13
C ARG A 108 -18.04 -14.66 4.61
N SER A 109 -17.80 -14.70 5.91
CA SER A 109 -16.61 -15.35 6.49
C SER A 109 -16.57 -16.84 6.16
N GLU A 110 -17.70 -17.54 6.27
CA GLU A 110 -17.81 -18.96 5.89
C GLU A 110 -17.55 -19.17 4.39
N PHE A 111 -18.08 -18.31 3.53
CA PHE A 111 -17.77 -18.32 2.10
C PHE A 111 -16.28 -18.15 1.83
N LEU A 112 -15.64 -17.13 2.45
CA LEU A 112 -14.23 -16.86 2.27
C LEU A 112 -13.34 -18.03 2.72
N ALA A 113 -13.68 -18.65 3.86
CA ALA A 113 -12.96 -19.80 4.39
C ALA A 113 -13.05 -21.04 3.49
N ASN A 114 -14.12 -21.16 2.71
CA ASN A 114 -14.28 -22.26 1.73
C ASN A 114 -13.55 -22.01 0.40
N GLU A 115 -13.40 -20.73 0.00
CA GLU A 115 -12.86 -20.35 -1.31
C GLU A 115 -11.35 -20.04 -1.28
N LEU A 116 -10.80 -19.68 -0.12
CA LEU A 116 -9.39 -19.34 0.06
C LEU A 116 -8.66 -20.50 0.76
N ASN A 117 -7.45 -20.82 0.28
CA ASN A 117 -6.71 -22.00 0.76
C ASN A 117 -5.72 -21.67 1.89
N ASN A 118 -5.07 -20.53 1.82
CA ASN A 118 -3.97 -20.15 2.72
C ASN A 118 -4.26 -18.90 3.56
N THR A 119 -5.41 -18.24 3.32
CA THR A 119 -5.83 -17.04 4.04
C THR A 119 -6.59 -17.40 5.32
N ILE A 120 -6.22 -16.81 6.42
CA ILE A 120 -6.92 -16.99 7.70
C ILE A 120 -8.09 -16.01 7.77
N ILE A 121 -9.29 -16.53 8.02
CA ILE A 121 -10.50 -15.73 8.12
C ILE A 121 -10.88 -15.58 9.59
N ILE A 122 -11.11 -14.34 10.02
CA ILE A 122 -11.54 -13.98 11.37
C ILE A 122 -12.91 -13.32 11.24
N ASN A 123 -13.92 -13.93 11.84
CA ASN A 123 -15.26 -13.35 11.84
C ASN A 123 -15.41 -12.35 13.00
N GLY A 124 -15.47 -11.08 12.67
CA GLY A 124 -15.59 -10.00 13.66
C GLY A 124 -15.64 -8.63 13.04
N ASN A 125 -15.93 -7.63 13.86
CA ASN A 125 -15.92 -6.24 13.44
C ASN A 125 -14.50 -5.68 13.48
N GLY A 126 -13.97 -5.20 12.35
CA GLY A 126 -12.63 -4.62 12.25
C GLY A 126 -12.43 -3.30 13.03
N LEU A 127 -13.47 -2.77 13.66
CA LEU A 127 -13.36 -1.64 14.59
C LEU A 127 -13.20 -2.08 16.04
N ASP A 128 -13.36 -3.36 16.35
CA ASP A 128 -13.20 -3.89 17.68
C ASP A 128 -11.73 -4.26 17.96
N GLU A 129 -11.19 -3.69 19.03
CA GLU A 129 -9.79 -3.88 19.41
C GLU A 129 -9.44 -5.35 19.66
N GLU A 130 -10.32 -6.11 20.31
CA GLU A 130 -10.13 -7.54 20.57
C GLU A 130 -10.00 -8.35 19.28
N VAL A 131 -10.80 -8.02 18.25
CA VAL A 131 -10.75 -8.66 16.94
C VAL A 131 -9.45 -8.34 16.21
N LEU A 132 -8.99 -7.10 16.29
CA LEU A 132 -7.71 -6.69 15.70
C LEU A 132 -6.51 -7.35 16.41
N VAL A 133 -6.58 -7.54 17.72
CA VAL A 133 -5.57 -8.29 18.48
C VAL A 133 -5.58 -9.76 18.07
N GLU A 134 -6.75 -10.42 17.95
CA GLU A 134 -6.88 -11.79 17.44
C GLU A 134 -6.30 -11.91 16.02
N ALA A 135 -6.49 -10.90 15.20
CA ALA A 135 -5.90 -10.82 13.86
C ALA A 135 -4.37 -10.65 13.87
N ASN A 136 -3.74 -10.46 15.03
CA ASN A 136 -2.34 -10.12 15.21
C ASN A 136 -1.95 -8.84 14.44
N LEU A 137 -2.73 -7.77 14.63
CA LEU A 137 -2.46 -6.48 14.04
C LEU A 137 -1.04 -6.00 14.29
N GLU A 138 -0.48 -6.29 15.48
CA GLU A 138 0.88 -5.92 15.86
C GLU A 138 1.95 -6.47 14.90
N GLU A 139 1.74 -7.70 14.40
CA GLU A 139 2.67 -8.34 13.48
C GLU A 139 2.43 -8.00 12.02
N ALA A 140 1.31 -7.37 11.68
CA ALA A 140 1.01 -7.02 10.30
C ALA A 140 1.99 -5.96 9.78
N GLU A 141 2.57 -6.21 8.61
CA GLU A 141 3.45 -5.28 7.91
C GLU A 141 2.63 -4.31 7.03
N THR A 142 1.51 -4.79 6.51
CA THR A 142 0.55 -3.99 5.74
C THR A 142 -0.87 -4.27 6.22
N VAL A 143 -1.64 -3.21 6.42
CA VAL A 143 -3.07 -3.28 6.75
C VAL A 143 -3.87 -2.58 5.66
N LEU A 144 -4.89 -3.27 5.15
CA LEU A 144 -5.73 -2.81 4.06
C LEU A 144 -7.17 -2.74 4.55
N ALA A 145 -7.74 -1.54 4.67
CA ALA A 145 -9.15 -1.32 5.01
C ALA A 145 -9.97 -1.26 3.72
N LEU A 146 -10.70 -2.34 3.42
CA LEU A 146 -11.40 -2.58 2.16
C LEU A 146 -12.88 -2.90 2.37
N THR A 147 -13.49 -2.31 3.39
CA THR A 147 -14.94 -2.44 3.60
C THR A 147 -15.70 -1.62 2.56
N ASN A 148 -17.03 -1.73 2.56
CA ASN A 148 -17.88 -0.91 1.72
C ASN A 148 -18.22 0.46 2.33
N ASP A 149 -17.69 0.78 3.49
CA ASP A 149 -17.92 2.01 4.23
C ASP A 149 -16.62 2.80 4.37
N ASP A 150 -16.60 4.02 3.80
CA ASP A 150 -15.41 4.88 3.79
C ASP A 150 -15.03 5.33 5.21
N GLU A 151 -16.02 5.58 6.06
CA GLU A 151 -15.84 6.01 7.44
C GLU A 151 -15.21 4.88 8.28
N ASP A 152 -15.70 3.64 8.12
CA ASP A 152 -15.10 2.46 8.74
C ASP A 152 -13.65 2.27 8.27
N ASN A 153 -13.38 2.43 6.98
CA ASN A 153 -12.03 2.29 6.41
C ASN A 153 -11.05 3.33 6.98
N LEU A 154 -11.49 4.59 7.11
CA LEU A 154 -10.70 5.63 7.77
C LEU A 154 -10.47 5.33 9.25
N MET A 155 -11.52 4.87 9.96
CA MET A 155 -11.41 4.57 11.39
C MET A 155 -10.46 3.40 11.65
N VAL A 156 -10.51 2.33 10.84
CA VAL A 156 -9.52 1.24 10.89
C VAL A 156 -8.11 1.78 10.75
N SER A 157 -7.87 2.68 9.78
CA SER A 157 -6.55 3.26 9.56
C SER A 157 -6.04 4.04 10.78
N VAL A 158 -6.93 4.81 11.44
CA VAL A 158 -6.60 5.52 12.68
C VAL A 158 -6.28 4.58 13.83
N LEU A 159 -7.03 3.47 13.96
CA LEU A 159 -6.76 2.45 14.98
C LEU A 159 -5.41 1.79 14.75
N VAL A 160 -5.07 1.43 13.51
CA VAL A 160 -3.77 0.85 13.14
C VAL A 160 -2.62 1.78 13.54
N GLU A 161 -2.74 3.07 13.27
CA GLU A 161 -1.74 4.09 13.65
C GLU A 161 -1.57 4.19 15.17
N LYS A 162 -2.66 4.08 15.92
CA LYS A 162 -2.60 4.06 17.40
C LYS A 162 -1.79 2.86 17.90
N PHE A 163 -2.12 1.66 17.40
CA PHE A 163 -1.40 0.43 17.81
C PHE A 163 0.07 0.44 17.38
N ALA A 164 0.39 1.01 16.21
CA ALA A 164 1.77 1.12 15.76
C ALA A 164 2.63 1.98 16.70
N LYS A 165 2.07 3.06 17.27
CA LYS A 165 2.79 3.97 18.18
C LYS A 165 3.12 3.34 19.52
N ASP A 166 2.23 2.50 20.05
CA ASP A 166 2.42 1.88 21.35
C ASP A 166 3.61 0.88 21.35
N ASP A 167 3.98 0.35 20.16
CA ASP A 167 5.00 -0.71 20.02
C ASP A 167 6.40 -0.20 19.61
N ASN A 168 6.62 1.10 19.47
CA ASN A 168 7.86 1.69 18.91
C ASN A 168 8.28 1.16 17.53
N LYS A 169 7.36 0.55 16.77
CA LYS A 169 7.56 -0.04 15.43
C LYS A 169 6.90 0.79 14.32
N VAL A 170 6.76 2.07 14.54
CA VAL A 170 5.97 2.99 13.70
C VAL A 170 6.47 3.10 12.26
N ASP A 171 7.76 2.87 12.02
CA ASP A 171 8.37 3.15 10.71
C ASP A 171 8.20 2.03 9.65
N ASP A 172 7.70 0.84 10.04
CA ASP A 172 7.66 -0.32 9.13
C ASP A 172 6.23 -0.78 8.73
N LYS A 173 5.16 -0.21 9.35
CA LYS A 173 3.78 -0.64 9.09
C LYS A 173 3.10 0.29 8.09
N ARG A 174 2.59 -0.27 6.99
CA ARG A 174 1.84 0.45 5.96
C ARG A 174 0.35 0.31 6.17
N THR A 175 -0.37 1.40 5.97
CA THR A 175 -1.83 1.42 6.06
C THR A 175 -2.41 2.01 4.77
N MET A 176 -3.33 1.28 4.15
CA MET A 176 -4.06 1.72 2.98
C MET A 176 -5.56 1.60 3.22
N ALA A 177 -6.33 2.60 2.82
CA ALA A 177 -7.78 2.61 2.94
C ALA A 177 -8.45 2.85 1.60
N LEU A 178 -9.48 2.07 1.31
CA LEU A 178 -10.34 2.28 0.15
C LEU A 178 -11.31 3.42 0.44
N ILE A 179 -11.27 4.47 -0.37
CA ILE A 179 -12.15 5.63 -0.25
C ILE A 179 -12.86 5.88 -1.57
N ASN A 180 -14.18 5.93 -1.53
CA ASN A 180 -15.02 6.23 -2.69
C ASN A 180 -15.39 7.72 -2.76
N LYS A 181 -15.38 8.44 -1.63
CA LYS A 181 -15.71 9.86 -1.53
C LYS A 181 -14.48 10.74 -1.73
N PRO A 182 -14.33 11.47 -2.86
CA PRO A 182 -13.10 12.23 -3.17
C PRO A 182 -12.67 13.23 -2.08
N ASN A 183 -13.65 13.79 -1.33
CA ASN A 183 -13.35 14.77 -0.29
C ASN A 183 -12.56 14.18 0.89
N TYR A 184 -12.58 12.87 1.08
CA TYR A 184 -11.86 12.23 2.19
C TYR A 184 -10.37 12.12 1.92
N SER A 185 -9.92 12.22 0.67
CA SER A 185 -8.50 12.28 0.33
C SER A 185 -7.79 13.48 1.00
N LEU A 186 -8.54 14.54 1.34
CA LEU A 186 -8.00 15.68 2.09
C LEU A 186 -7.59 15.32 3.52
N LEU A 187 -8.12 14.24 4.07
CA LEU A 187 -7.82 13.78 5.44
C LEU A 187 -6.55 12.92 5.51
N GLN A 188 -6.05 12.42 4.38
CA GLN A 188 -4.90 11.53 4.30
C GLN A 188 -3.72 12.03 5.15
N ASN A 189 -3.26 13.25 4.89
CA ASN A 189 -2.14 13.83 5.60
C ASN A 189 -2.40 14.05 7.09
N SER A 190 -3.66 14.36 7.45
CA SER A 190 -4.07 14.62 8.84
C SER A 190 -4.16 13.33 9.66
N LEU A 191 -4.56 12.25 9.02
CA LEU A 191 -4.72 10.92 9.63
C LEU A 191 -3.49 10.03 9.49
N LYS A 192 -2.43 10.50 8.80
CA LYS A 192 -1.18 9.78 8.55
C LYS A 192 -1.39 8.41 7.87
N ILE A 193 -2.36 8.34 6.97
CA ILE A 193 -2.62 7.15 6.17
C ILE A 193 -1.66 7.16 4.98
N ASP A 194 -0.96 6.05 4.72
CA ASP A 194 0.04 5.97 3.66
C ASP A 194 -0.60 6.10 2.28
N ASP A 195 -1.78 5.50 2.08
CA ASP A 195 -2.51 5.56 0.83
C ASP A 195 -4.03 5.46 1.02
N LEU A 196 -4.81 6.29 0.26
CA LEU A 196 -6.28 6.33 0.26
C LEU A 196 -6.81 6.03 -1.13
#